data_704c6b3169d5b7c374fd0a878a8e4afe
#
_entry.id   704c6b3169d5b7c374fd0a878a8e4afe
#
_cell.length_a   1.000
_cell.length_b   1.000
_cell.length_c   1.000
_cell.angle_alpha   90.00
_cell.angle_beta   90.00
_cell.angle_gamma   90.00
#
_symmetry.space_group_name_H-M   'P 1'
#
loop_
_entity.id
_entity.type
_entity.pdbx_description
1 polymer ?
#
loop_
_entity_poly.entity_id
_entity_poly.type
_entity_poly.pdbx_seq_one_letter_code
_entity_poly.pdbx_strand_id
1 'polypeptide(L)'
;MTQEIITSPQNQYVQEARALLSQPKARRKLQAFAAEGARLVEDGLRSGVRARYLLARTTHPARVDAVLSQCPETLPVLLVEDKLFDSLADTVTSQGILGVFELPAWNLPDGLNFALILDQLRDPGNLGATLRSAEAAGAQVVFLTPGTADAFAPKVVRSGMGAHFRLPILTLDWETLAVVLAGLNVFHADMEGELSCWEANFRLPCALLIGGEAEGISPAAANLVTR
;
A
#
# COMPACT_ATOMS: atom_id res chain seq x y z
N MET A 1 -8.93 -27.41 21.36
CA MET A 1 -9.69 -26.22 21.85
C MET A 1 -10.64 -25.83 20.75
N THR A 2 -11.95 -25.77 21.01
CA THR A 2 -12.93 -25.30 20.04
C THR A 2 -12.71 -23.79 19.87
N GLN A 3 -12.23 -23.37 18.70
CA GLN A 3 -12.01 -21.95 18.42
C GLN A 3 -13.40 -21.28 18.33
N GLU A 4 -13.64 -20.26 19.17
CA GLU A 4 -14.91 -19.54 19.19
C GLU A 4 -15.13 -18.79 17.87
N ILE A 5 -16.30 -19.01 17.25
CA ILE A 5 -16.65 -18.37 15.99
C ILE A 5 -17.30 -17.02 16.28
N ILE A 6 -16.77 -15.97 15.66
CA ILE A 6 -17.35 -14.62 15.75
C ILE A 6 -18.59 -14.54 14.85
N THR A 7 -19.75 -14.29 15.47
CA THR A 7 -21.05 -14.12 14.80
C THR A 7 -21.59 -12.69 14.96
N SER A 8 -21.05 -11.91 15.89
CA SER A 8 -21.53 -10.56 16.17
C SER A 8 -20.82 -9.48 15.34
N PRO A 9 -21.55 -8.64 14.60
CA PRO A 9 -20.96 -7.49 13.92
C PRO A 9 -20.40 -6.41 14.88
N GLN A 10 -20.74 -6.48 16.19
CA GLN A 10 -20.22 -5.61 17.24
C GLN A 10 -18.90 -6.10 17.83
N ASN A 11 -18.41 -7.27 17.42
CA ASN A 11 -17.11 -7.74 17.87
C ASN A 11 -16.02 -6.71 17.50
N GLN A 12 -15.12 -6.43 18.45
CA GLN A 12 -14.10 -5.40 18.30
C GLN A 12 -13.18 -5.59 17.08
N TYR A 13 -12.79 -6.82 16.77
CA TYR A 13 -11.94 -7.13 15.62
C TYR A 13 -12.66 -6.89 14.29
N VAL A 14 -13.95 -7.25 14.25
CA VAL A 14 -14.80 -7.02 13.07
C VAL A 14 -15.02 -5.53 12.86
N GLN A 15 -15.28 -4.77 13.92
CA GLN A 15 -15.45 -3.32 13.82
C GLN A 15 -14.14 -2.61 13.41
N GLU A 16 -13.02 -3.00 13.97
CA GLU A 16 -11.71 -2.45 13.60
C GLU A 16 -11.41 -2.74 12.13
N ALA A 17 -11.53 -3.99 11.69
CA ALA A 17 -11.31 -4.37 10.30
C ALA A 17 -12.21 -3.59 9.35
N ARG A 18 -13.52 -3.46 9.65
CA ARG A 18 -14.47 -2.65 8.87
C ARG A 18 -14.06 -1.18 8.80
N ALA A 19 -13.63 -0.60 9.91
CA ALA A 19 -13.16 0.78 9.94
C ALA A 19 -11.89 0.97 9.10
N LEU A 20 -10.94 0.04 9.15
CA LEU A 20 -9.73 0.06 8.35
C LEU A 20 -10.02 -0.09 6.84
N LEU A 21 -10.99 -0.90 6.47
CA LEU A 21 -11.43 -1.06 5.08
C LEU A 21 -12.12 0.19 4.53
N SER A 22 -12.92 0.90 5.34
CA SER A 22 -13.78 1.97 4.83
C SER A 22 -13.31 3.40 5.14
N GLN A 23 -12.45 3.61 6.17
CA GLN A 23 -12.19 4.94 6.70
C GLN A 23 -10.70 5.30 6.72
N PRO A 24 -10.25 6.28 5.91
CA PRO A 24 -8.86 6.77 5.95
C PRO A 24 -8.44 7.30 7.33
N LYS A 25 -9.37 7.94 8.06
CA LYS A 25 -9.12 8.43 9.42
C LYS A 25 -8.83 7.29 10.40
N ALA A 26 -9.50 6.14 10.24
CA ALA A 26 -9.25 4.97 11.10
C ALA A 26 -7.85 4.41 10.86
N ARG A 27 -7.42 4.27 9.60
CA ARG A 27 -6.05 3.80 9.26
C ARG A 27 -4.99 4.66 9.90
N ARG A 28 -5.12 6.00 9.79
CA ARG A 28 -4.18 6.95 10.41
C ARG A 28 -4.21 6.90 11.93
N LYS A 29 -5.41 6.86 12.55
CA LYS A 29 -5.54 6.84 14.01
C LYS A 29 -5.02 5.54 14.60
N LEU A 30 -5.35 4.42 13.99
CA LEU A 30 -4.96 3.09 14.47
C LEU A 30 -3.56 2.69 14.00
N GLN A 31 -2.93 3.45 13.10
CA GLN A 31 -1.64 3.11 12.49
C GLN A 31 -1.64 1.66 11.98
N ALA A 32 -2.70 1.31 11.20
CA ALA A 32 -2.91 -0.03 10.69
C ALA A 32 -3.68 0.01 9.36
N PHE A 33 -3.58 -1.07 8.61
CA PHE A 33 -4.35 -1.28 7.40
C PHE A 33 -4.81 -2.73 7.29
N ALA A 34 -5.79 -2.97 6.43
CA ALA A 34 -6.32 -4.30 6.17
C ALA A 34 -5.91 -4.78 4.77
N ALA A 35 -5.48 -6.04 4.68
CA ALA A 35 -5.12 -6.71 3.45
C ALA A 35 -6.01 -7.95 3.26
N GLU A 36 -6.77 -7.99 2.17
CA GLU A 36 -7.68 -9.08 1.84
C GLU A 36 -7.07 -10.02 0.79
N GLY A 37 -7.18 -11.32 1.03
CA GLY A 37 -6.77 -12.38 0.11
C GLY A 37 -5.54 -13.17 0.56
N ALA A 38 -5.56 -14.48 0.29
CA ALA A 38 -4.57 -15.41 0.81
C ALA A 38 -3.14 -15.09 0.42
N ARG A 39 -2.91 -14.68 -0.85
CA ARG A 39 -1.57 -14.31 -1.32
C ARG A 39 -1.05 -13.05 -0.64
N LEU A 40 -1.91 -12.05 -0.51
CA LEU A 40 -1.53 -10.77 0.08
C LEU A 40 -1.23 -10.89 1.57
N VAL A 41 -2.06 -11.66 2.29
CA VAL A 41 -1.83 -11.98 3.71
C VAL A 41 -0.53 -12.77 3.89
N GLU A 42 -0.29 -13.78 3.06
CA GLU A 42 0.96 -14.55 3.08
C GLU A 42 2.20 -13.67 2.84
N ASP A 43 2.14 -12.77 1.86
CA ASP A 43 3.19 -11.78 1.59
C ASP A 43 3.45 -10.89 2.82
N GLY A 44 2.38 -10.39 3.44
CA GLY A 44 2.47 -9.58 4.66
C GLY A 44 3.14 -10.33 5.81
N LEU A 45 2.76 -11.58 6.04
CA LEU A 45 3.36 -12.41 7.08
C LEU A 45 4.85 -12.68 6.85
N ARG A 46 5.28 -12.80 5.59
CA ARG A 46 6.68 -13.04 5.22
C ARG A 46 7.54 -11.78 5.19
N SER A 47 6.94 -10.61 5.09
CA SER A 47 7.65 -9.33 4.94
C SER A 47 8.33 -8.82 6.22
N GLY A 48 7.94 -9.35 7.36
CA GLY A 48 8.35 -8.85 8.67
C GLY A 48 7.49 -7.69 9.19
N VAL A 49 6.52 -7.19 8.41
CA VAL A 49 5.54 -6.22 8.90
C VAL A 49 4.65 -6.90 9.92
N ARG A 50 4.47 -6.26 11.07
CA ARG A 50 3.71 -6.84 12.17
C ARG A 50 2.25 -7.02 11.82
N ALA A 51 1.81 -8.28 11.76
CA ALA A 51 0.39 -8.62 11.75
C ALA A 51 -0.18 -8.50 13.17
N ARG A 52 -1.34 -7.84 13.32
CA ARG A 52 -2.05 -7.74 14.59
C ARG A 52 -2.95 -8.94 14.83
N TYR A 53 -3.69 -9.33 13.81
CA TYR A 53 -4.56 -10.50 13.80
C TYR A 53 -5.00 -10.84 12.38
N LEU A 54 -5.52 -12.05 12.21
CA LEU A 54 -6.19 -12.49 10.99
C LEU A 54 -7.65 -12.78 11.28
N LEU A 55 -8.52 -12.47 10.32
CA LEU A 55 -9.89 -12.94 10.26
C LEU A 55 -9.98 -13.98 9.16
N ALA A 56 -10.50 -15.16 9.46
CA ALA A 56 -10.73 -16.21 8.48
C ALA A 56 -12.21 -16.60 8.49
N ARG A 57 -12.79 -16.74 7.32
CA ARG A 57 -14.15 -17.24 7.13
C ARG A 57 -14.22 -18.70 7.61
N THR A 58 -15.33 -19.11 8.22
CA THR A 58 -15.49 -20.50 8.68
C THR A 58 -15.40 -21.50 7.54
N THR A 59 -15.95 -21.15 6.36
CA THR A 59 -15.81 -21.92 5.14
C THR A 59 -14.86 -21.22 4.19
N HIS A 60 -13.66 -21.74 4.03
CA HIS A 60 -12.62 -21.14 3.18
C HIS A 60 -11.90 -22.19 2.32
N PRO A 61 -11.26 -21.78 1.20
CA PRO A 61 -10.47 -22.68 0.36
C PRO A 61 -9.22 -23.22 1.08
N ALA A 62 -8.75 -24.41 0.69
CA ALA A 62 -7.50 -25.02 1.21
C ALA A 62 -6.28 -24.12 1.14
N ARG A 63 -6.25 -23.13 0.22
CA ARG A 63 -5.20 -22.11 0.15
C ARG A 63 -5.13 -21.26 1.44
N VAL A 64 -6.27 -21.00 2.05
CA VAL A 64 -6.33 -20.26 3.33
C VAL A 64 -5.75 -21.12 4.45
N ASP A 65 -6.10 -22.42 4.51
CA ASP A 65 -5.49 -23.34 5.49
C ASP A 65 -3.97 -23.35 5.40
N ALA A 66 -3.43 -23.36 4.17
CA ALA A 66 -2.00 -23.29 3.94
C ALA A 66 -1.34 -21.99 4.46
N VAL A 67 -2.06 -20.87 4.45
CA VAL A 67 -1.59 -19.62 5.06
C VAL A 67 -1.68 -19.68 6.57
N LEU A 68 -2.81 -20.13 7.11
CA LEU A 68 -3.06 -20.23 8.54
C LEU A 68 -2.06 -21.18 9.25
N SER A 69 -1.69 -22.27 8.60
CA SER A 69 -0.70 -23.22 9.14
C SER A 69 0.72 -22.66 9.26
N GLN A 70 1.02 -21.55 8.59
CA GLN A 70 2.31 -20.86 8.67
C GLN A 70 2.31 -19.73 9.70
N CYS A 71 1.17 -19.43 10.30
CA CYS A 71 1.07 -18.37 11.30
C CYS A 71 1.76 -18.76 12.60
N PRO A 72 2.50 -17.85 13.24
CA PRO A 72 3.03 -18.08 14.56
C PRO A 72 1.89 -18.23 15.58
N GLU A 73 2.04 -19.10 16.57
CA GLU A 73 1.02 -19.34 17.62
C GLU A 73 0.62 -18.07 18.38
N THR A 74 1.50 -17.08 18.40
CA THR A 74 1.27 -15.78 19.05
C THR A 74 0.36 -14.84 18.25
N LEU A 75 0.12 -15.13 16.97
CA LEU A 75 -0.75 -14.31 16.12
C LEU A 75 -2.21 -14.74 16.30
N PRO A 76 -3.10 -13.86 16.78
CA PRO A 76 -4.51 -14.18 16.87
C PRO A 76 -5.10 -14.47 15.49
N VAL A 77 -5.65 -15.67 15.31
CA VAL A 77 -6.44 -16.08 14.15
C VAL A 77 -7.86 -16.29 14.63
N LEU A 78 -8.81 -15.55 14.07
CA LEU A 78 -10.19 -15.50 14.52
C LEU A 78 -11.09 -16.00 13.41
N LEU A 79 -11.90 -17.02 13.69
CA LEU A 79 -12.89 -17.51 12.77
C LEU A 79 -14.13 -16.62 12.80
N VAL A 80 -14.61 -16.24 11.62
CA VAL A 80 -15.79 -15.37 11.44
C VAL A 80 -16.83 -16.11 10.64
N GLU A 81 -18.09 -16.05 11.09
CA GLU A 81 -19.22 -16.60 10.37
C GLU A 81 -19.26 -16.08 8.92
N ASP A 82 -19.58 -16.95 7.97
CA ASP A 82 -19.48 -16.70 6.53
C ASP A 82 -20.19 -15.40 6.11
N LYS A 83 -21.45 -15.21 6.51
CA LYS A 83 -22.22 -14.01 6.14
C LYS A 83 -21.63 -12.72 6.73
N LEU A 84 -21.12 -12.81 7.96
CA LEU A 84 -20.49 -11.67 8.61
C LEU A 84 -19.19 -11.33 7.91
N PHE A 85 -18.36 -12.32 7.58
CA PHE A 85 -17.12 -12.12 6.83
C PHE A 85 -17.39 -11.50 5.45
N ASP A 86 -18.35 -12.02 4.70
CA ASP A 86 -18.73 -11.50 3.39
C ASP A 86 -19.21 -10.03 3.45
N SER A 87 -19.78 -9.60 4.60
CA SER A 87 -20.13 -8.19 4.83
C SER A 87 -18.93 -7.26 5.06
N LEU A 88 -17.76 -7.82 5.32
CA LEU A 88 -16.50 -7.06 5.44
C LEU A 88 -15.76 -6.99 4.11
N ALA A 89 -15.84 -8.05 3.31
CA ALA A 89 -15.11 -8.15 2.07
C ALA A 89 -15.48 -7.03 1.09
N ASP A 90 -14.48 -6.37 0.53
CA ASP A 90 -14.64 -5.33 -0.51
C ASP A 90 -14.64 -5.95 -1.93
N THR A 91 -14.56 -7.27 -2.03
CA THR A 91 -14.54 -8.02 -3.29
C THR A 91 -15.82 -8.83 -3.48
N VAL A 92 -16.29 -8.90 -4.74
CA VAL A 92 -17.47 -9.70 -5.11
C VAL A 92 -17.28 -11.18 -4.78
N THR A 93 -16.03 -11.66 -4.83
CA THR A 93 -15.68 -13.05 -4.48
C THR A 93 -14.48 -13.02 -3.53
N SER A 94 -14.76 -13.02 -2.23
CA SER A 94 -13.72 -13.05 -1.21
C SER A 94 -13.01 -14.41 -1.18
N GLN A 95 -11.69 -14.38 -0.93
CA GLN A 95 -10.90 -15.58 -0.68
C GLN A 95 -11.03 -16.12 0.75
N GLY A 96 -11.82 -15.45 1.61
CA GLY A 96 -12.11 -15.92 2.97
C GLY A 96 -11.01 -15.67 4.00
N ILE A 97 -10.07 -14.77 3.73
CA ILE A 97 -9.05 -14.35 4.69
C ILE A 97 -8.75 -12.86 4.56
N LEU A 98 -8.59 -12.21 5.71
CA LEU A 98 -8.21 -10.81 5.86
C LEU A 98 -7.18 -10.68 6.98
N GLY A 99 -6.07 -9.99 6.72
CA GLY A 99 -5.07 -9.67 7.71
C GLY A 99 -5.10 -8.18 8.07
N VAL A 100 -4.97 -7.88 9.35
CA VAL A 100 -4.74 -6.52 9.84
C VAL A 100 -3.28 -6.38 10.23
N PHE A 101 -2.61 -5.44 9.57
CA PHE A 101 -1.18 -5.17 9.72
C PHE A 101 -0.95 -3.76 10.25
N GLU A 102 0.14 -3.56 10.98
CA GLU A 102 0.59 -2.22 11.34
C GLU A 102 1.05 -1.46 10.09
N LEU A 103 0.82 -0.14 10.06
CA LEU A 103 1.45 0.68 9.03
C LEU A 103 2.97 0.60 9.21
N PRO A 104 3.72 0.26 8.15
CA PRO A 104 5.17 0.21 8.24
C PRO A 104 5.75 1.58 8.60
N ALA A 105 6.62 1.62 9.61
CA ALA A 105 7.36 2.82 9.96
C ALA A 105 8.62 2.93 9.07
N TRP A 106 8.46 3.57 7.93
CA TRP A 106 9.55 3.74 6.98
C TRP A 106 10.46 4.91 7.35
N ASN A 107 11.76 4.67 7.27
CA ASN A 107 12.76 5.73 7.27
C ASN A 107 13.16 6.06 5.83
N LEU A 108 13.64 7.29 5.61
CA LEU A 108 14.28 7.63 4.34
C LEU A 108 15.52 6.74 4.16
N PRO A 109 15.71 6.14 2.98
CA PRO A 109 16.92 5.40 2.69
C PRO A 109 18.16 6.30 2.71
N ASP A 110 19.26 5.82 3.32
CA ASP A 110 20.55 6.47 3.19
C ASP A 110 21.05 6.33 1.73
N GLY A 111 21.57 7.41 1.16
CA GLY A 111 22.12 7.38 -0.19
C GLY A 111 21.07 7.13 -1.27
N LEU A 112 20.03 7.97 -1.32
CA LEU A 112 18.94 7.87 -2.27
C LEU A 112 19.44 7.99 -3.71
N ASN A 113 19.24 6.92 -4.51
CA ASN A 113 19.62 6.85 -5.91
C ASN A 113 18.44 6.83 -6.87
N PHE A 114 17.34 6.16 -6.48
CA PHE A 114 16.15 6.10 -7.30
C PHE A 114 14.89 6.23 -6.45
N ALA A 115 14.13 7.29 -6.68
CA ALA A 115 12.86 7.56 -6.07
C ALA A 115 11.75 7.73 -7.12
N LEU A 116 10.52 7.50 -6.70
CA LEU A 116 9.33 7.86 -7.47
C LEU A 116 8.56 8.94 -6.70
N ILE A 117 8.04 9.93 -7.40
CA ILE A 117 7.18 10.98 -6.85
C ILE A 117 5.84 10.88 -7.57
N LEU A 118 4.77 10.72 -6.81
CA LEU A 118 3.41 10.66 -7.34
C LEU A 118 2.66 11.91 -6.91
N ASP A 119 2.41 12.77 -7.89
CA ASP A 119 1.74 14.04 -7.66
C ASP A 119 0.26 13.95 -8.03
N GLN A 120 -0.59 14.02 -6.99
CA GLN A 120 -2.05 14.03 -7.13
C GLN A 120 -2.64 12.85 -7.91
N LEU A 121 -2.01 11.69 -7.86
CA LEU A 121 -2.54 10.47 -8.46
C LEU A 121 -3.79 10.03 -7.66
N ARG A 122 -4.98 10.22 -8.24
CA ARG A 122 -6.25 10.09 -7.52
C ARG A 122 -6.94 8.74 -7.71
N ASP A 123 -6.69 8.03 -8.82
CA ASP A 123 -7.27 6.70 -9.00
C ASP A 123 -6.55 5.65 -8.14
N PRO A 124 -7.28 4.94 -7.25
CA PRO A 124 -6.66 3.94 -6.39
C PRO A 124 -6.07 2.74 -7.15
N GLY A 125 -6.64 2.39 -8.31
CA GLY A 125 -6.12 1.30 -9.15
C GLY A 125 -4.78 1.66 -9.75
N ASN A 126 -4.66 2.87 -10.31
CA ASN A 126 -3.43 3.40 -10.89
C ASN A 126 -2.36 3.57 -9.82
N LEU A 127 -2.72 4.13 -8.65
CA LEU A 127 -1.77 4.26 -7.53
C LEU A 127 -1.19 2.89 -7.15
N GLY A 128 -2.01 1.88 -6.92
CA GLY A 128 -1.52 0.56 -6.54
C GLY A 128 -0.69 -0.11 -7.64
N ALA A 129 -1.11 -0.01 -8.91
CA ALA A 129 -0.34 -0.53 -10.04
C ALA A 129 1.03 0.16 -10.16
N THR A 130 1.08 1.47 -9.93
CA THR A 130 2.32 2.24 -9.95
C THR A 130 3.25 1.84 -8.79
N LEU A 131 2.72 1.67 -7.58
CA LEU A 131 3.51 1.18 -6.43
C LEU A 131 4.14 -0.20 -6.72
N ARG A 132 3.37 -1.11 -7.31
CA ARG A 132 3.87 -2.42 -7.72
C ARG A 132 4.98 -2.31 -8.78
N SER A 133 4.81 -1.44 -9.75
CA SER A 133 5.81 -1.21 -10.80
C SER A 133 7.07 -0.56 -10.24
N ALA A 134 6.93 0.38 -9.31
CA ALA A 134 8.05 1.04 -8.62
C ALA A 134 8.89 0.04 -7.82
N GLU A 135 8.23 -0.86 -7.06
CA GLU A 135 8.91 -1.94 -6.33
C GLU A 135 9.68 -2.84 -7.29
N ALA A 136 9.05 -3.28 -8.37
CA ALA A 136 9.67 -4.15 -9.36
C ALA A 136 10.84 -3.48 -10.10
N ALA A 137 10.79 -2.16 -10.27
CA ALA A 137 11.87 -1.36 -10.88
C ALA A 137 13.00 -1.04 -9.91
N GLY A 138 12.89 -1.39 -8.64
CA GLY A 138 13.90 -1.15 -7.62
C GLY A 138 13.90 0.28 -7.07
N ALA A 139 12.77 0.99 -7.12
CA ALA A 139 12.65 2.26 -6.41
C ALA A 139 12.89 2.05 -4.91
N GLN A 140 13.72 2.90 -4.32
CA GLN A 140 14.06 2.83 -2.91
C GLN A 140 12.97 3.43 -2.03
N VAL A 141 12.19 4.35 -2.59
CA VAL A 141 11.08 5.04 -1.91
C VAL A 141 10.10 5.60 -2.93
N VAL A 142 8.83 5.66 -2.54
CA VAL A 142 7.80 6.42 -3.26
C VAL A 142 7.33 7.56 -2.38
N PHE A 143 7.40 8.78 -2.90
CA PHE A 143 6.86 9.98 -2.27
C PHE A 143 5.47 10.28 -2.82
N LEU A 144 4.52 10.45 -1.92
CA LEU A 144 3.18 10.89 -2.25
C LEU A 144 3.02 12.37 -1.87
N THR A 145 2.53 13.17 -2.78
CA THR A 145 2.25 14.59 -2.51
C THR A 145 0.84 14.80 -1.97
N PRO A 146 0.54 15.96 -1.39
CA PRO A 146 -0.82 16.31 -0.99
C PRO A 146 -1.82 16.19 -2.16
N GLY A 147 -2.94 15.54 -1.92
CA GLY A 147 -3.97 15.30 -2.94
C GLY A 147 -3.90 13.93 -3.62
N THR A 148 -2.83 13.17 -3.42
CA THR A 148 -2.73 11.76 -3.85
C THR A 148 -3.67 10.88 -3.01
N ALA A 149 -4.23 9.84 -3.64
CA ALA A 149 -5.09 8.87 -2.98
C ALA A 149 -4.39 8.19 -1.79
N ASP A 150 -5.18 7.68 -0.84
CA ASP A 150 -4.65 6.96 0.31
C ASP A 150 -3.98 5.65 -0.12
N ALA A 151 -2.66 5.56 0.03
CA ALA A 151 -1.88 4.40 -0.36
C ALA A 151 -2.35 3.10 0.31
N PHE A 152 -2.89 3.18 1.52
CA PHE A 152 -3.34 2.02 2.29
C PHE A 152 -4.85 1.76 2.18
N ALA A 153 -5.54 2.42 1.24
CA ALA A 153 -6.91 2.08 0.90
C ALA A 153 -6.99 0.65 0.32
N PRO A 154 -8.05 -0.12 0.59
CA PRO A 154 -8.13 -1.54 0.20
C PRO A 154 -7.91 -1.79 -1.29
N LYS A 155 -8.46 -0.95 -2.17
CA LYS A 155 -8.27 -1.05 -3.62
C LYS A 155 -6.81 -0.83 -4.02
N VAL A 156 -6.09 0.11 -3.37
CA VAL A 156 -4.66 0.37 -3.60
C VAL A 156 -3.82 -0.81 -3.12
N VAL A 157 -4.10 -1.30 -1.91
CA VAL A 157 -3.37 -2.44 -1.33
C VAL A 157 -3.51 -3.68 -2.20
N ARG A 158 -4.72 -3.98 -2.71
CA ARG A 158 -4.93 -5.09 -3.64
C ARG A 158 -4.19 -4.91 -4.95
N SER A 159 -4.31 -3.76 -5.62
CA SER A 159 -3.63 -3.51 -6.89
C SER A 159 -2.12 -3.42 -6.76
N GLY A 160 -1.62 -3.06 -5.59
CA GLY A 160 -0.20 -3.01 -5.25
C GLY A 160 0.45 -4.38 -5.04
N MET A 161 -0.33 -5.46 -4.95
CA MET A 161 0.16 -6.85 -4.96
C MET A 161 1.31 -7.11 -3.98
N GLY A 162 1.27 -6.50 -2.78
CA GLY A 162 2.27 -6.69 -1.73
C GLY A 162 3.41 -5.66 -1.70
N ALA A 163 3.49 -4.72 -2.64
CA ALA A 163 4.48 -3.63 -2.61
C ALA A 163 4.48 -2.86 -1.28
N HIS A 164 3.30 -2.68 -0.69
CA HIS A 164 3.10 -2.00 0.60
C HIS A 164 3.90 -2.58 1.78
N PHE A 165 4.31 -3.83 1.67
CA PHE A 165 5.06 -4.52 2.72
C PHE A 165 6.59 -4.39 2.57
N ARG A 166 7.09 -3.88 1.43
CA ARG A 166 8.51 -3.87 1.09
C ARG A 166 9.03 -2.52 0.63
N LEU A 167 8.18 -1.74 -0.04
CA LEU A 167 8.53 -0.44 -0.61
C LEU A 167 8.18 0.66 0.39
N PRO A 168 9.15 1.49 0.81
CA PRO A 168 8.88 2.70 1.56
C PRO A 168 7.93 3.64 0.81
N ILE A 169 6.81 3.99 1.44
CA ILE A 169 5.81 4.92 0.93
C ILE A 169 5.65 6.04 1.94
N LEU A 170 6.09 7.25 1.57
CA LEU A 170 6.10 8.41 2.44
C LEU A 170 5.25 9.53 1.86
N THR A 171 4.40 10.13 2.68
CA THR A 171 3.68 11.36 2.31
C THR A 171 4.42 12.55 2.88
N LEU A 172 4.94 13.42 2.00
CA LEU A 172 5.71 14.60 2.38
C LEU A 172 5.04 15.87 1.85
N ASP A 173 5.25 16.97 2.55
CA ASP A 173 4.98 18.30 2.00
C ASP A 173 6.08 18.72 1.01
N TRP A 174 5.80 19.78 0.26
CA TRP A 174 6.69 20.24 -0.81
C TRP A 174 8.05 20.74 -0.30
N GLU A 175 8.08 21.37 0.86
CA GLU A 175 9.30 21.91 1.46
C GLU A 175 10.24 20.77 1.87
N THR A 176 9.69 19.78 2.56
CA THR A 176 10.44 18.59 2.97
C THR A 176 10.91 17.79 1.75
N LEU A 177 10.04 17.63 0.75
CA LEU A 177 10.35 16.89 -0.47
C LEU A 177 11.49 17.56 -1.24
N ALA A 178 11.50 18.89 -1.38
CA ALA A 178 12.57 19.63 -2.03
C ALA A 178 13.94 19.41 -1.34
N VAL A 179 13.96 19.36 -0.01
CA VAL A 179 15.18 19.08 0.75
C VAL A 179 15.66 17.65 0.52
N VAL A 180 14.76 16.68 0.53
CA VAL A 180 15.08 15.26 0.35
C VAL A 180 15.61 14.98 -1.06
N LEU A 181 15.10 15.69 -2.07
CA LEU A 181 15.49 15.52 -3.46
C LEU A 181 16.74 16.33 -3.84
N ALA A 182 17.29 17.12 -2.92
CA ALA A 182 18.48 17.92 -3.20
C ALA A 182 19.64 17.04 -3.71
N GLY A 183 20.12 17.35 -4.90
CA GLY A 183 21.20 16.59 -5.56
C GLY A 183 20.72 15.43 -6.45
N LEU A 184 19.43 15.12 -6.52
CA LEU A 184 18.88 14.19 -7.49
C LEU A 184 18.46 14.92 -8.77
N ASN A 185 18.57 14.22 -9.91
CA ASN A 185 17.94 14.67 -11.15
C ASN A 185 16.45 14.28 -11.13
N VAL A 186 15.57 15.25 -11.12
CA VAL A 186 14.12 15.03 -11.13
C VAL A 186 13.61 15.05 -12.56
N PHE A 187 13.26 13.91 -13.11
CA PHE A 187 12.65 13.74 -14.41
C PHE A 187 11.14 13.77 -14.30
N HIS A 188 10.48 14.60 -15.11
CA HIS A 188 9.04 14.58 -15.26
C HIS A 188 8.65 13.68 -16.43
N ALA A 189 7.78 12.71 -16.18
CA ALA A 189 7.20 11.87 -17.23
C ALA A 189 6.04 12.62 -17.90
N ASP A 190 6.25 13.13 -19.09
CA ASP A 190 5.28 13.88 -19.88
C ASP A 190 5.23 13.32 -21.30
N MET A 191 4.04 13.39 -21.94
CA MET A 191 3.86 12.99 -23.34
C MET A 191 4.51 13.97 -24.32
N GLU A 192 4.66 15.23 -23.92
CA GLU A 192 5.28 16.30 -24.71
C GLU A 192 6.74 16.57 -24.31
N GLY A 193 7.35 15.63 -23.58
CA GLY A 193 8.73 15.75 -23.11
C GLY A 193 9.74 15.84 -24.25
N GLU A 194 10.77 16.69 -24.07
CA GLU A 194 11.83 16.89 -25.08
C GLU A 194 12.75 15.66 -25.24
N LEU A 195 12.86 14.84 -24.20
CA LEU A 195 13.68 13.62 -24.18
C LEU A 195 12.79 12.38 -24.13
N SER A 196 13.08 11.39 -24.96
CA SER A 196 12.49 10.07 -24.75
C SER A 196 13.08 9.39 -23.51
N CYS A 197 12.35 8.44 -22.90
CA CYS A 197 12.85 7.68 -21.74
C CYS A 197 14.13 6.86 -22.08
N TRP A 198 14.41 6.59 -23.34
CA TRP A 198 15.60 5.89 -23.81
C TRP A 198 16.85 6.78 -23.86
N GLU A 199 16.66 8.09 -23.96
CA GLU A 199 17.72 9.10 -24.00
C GLU A 199 18.03 9.67 -22.62
N ALA A 200 17.11 9.53 -21.67
CA ALA A 200 17.28 9.98 -20.31
C ALA A 200 18.36 9.15 -19.57
N ASN A 201 19.25 9.84 -18.87
CA ASN A 201 20.30 9.19 -18.10
C ASN A 201 19.85 8.87 -16.66
N PHE A 202 19.24 7.70 -16.48
CA PHE A 202 18.83 7.18 -15.17
C PHE A 202 19.95 6.50 -14.38
N ARG A 203 21.22 6.56 -14.83
CA ARG A 203 22.36 6.01 -14.10
C ARG A 203 22.85 6.90 -12.98
N LEU A 204 22.49 8.17 -13.02
CA LEU A 204 22.77 9.15 -11.95
C LEU A 204 21.65 9.08 -10.92
N PRO A 205 21.91 9.51 -9.66
CA PRO A 205 20.84 9.64 -8.68
C PRO A 205 19.68 10.47 -9.22
N CYS A 206 18.50 9.86 -9.24
CA CYS A 206 17.33 10.47 -9.89
C CYS A 206 16.02 10.17 -9.16
N ALA A 207 15.04 11.01 -9.43
CA ALA A 207 13.64 10.77 -9.10
C ALA A 207 12.78 10.89 -10.37
N LEU A 208 11.82 10.00 -10.52
CA LEU A 208 10.81 10.10 -11.58
C LEU A 208 9.54 10.70 -10.99
N LEU A 209 9.09 11.81 -11.54
CA LEU A 209 7.86 12.49 -11.16
C LEU A 209 6.74 12.14 -12.15
N ILE A 210 5.63 11.61 -11.62
CA ILE A 210 4.44 11.27 -12.38
C ILE A 210 3.27 12.08 -11.83
N GLY A 211 2.60 12.81 -12.67
CA GLY A 211 1.41 13.60 -12.35
C GLY A 211 0.11 12.80 -12.41
N GLY A 212 -0.97 13.44 -11.97
CA GLY A 212 -2.32 12.90 -12.07
C GLY A 212 -2.80 12.78 -13.52
N GLU A 213 -3.77 11.88 -13.75
CA GLU A 213 -4.21 11.45 -15.08
C GLU A 213 -4.83 12.57 -15.93
N ALA A 214 -5.48 13.54 -15.29
CA ALA A 214 -6.21 14.60 -15.99
C ALA A 214 -5.48 15.95 -16.02
N GLU A 215 -4.75 16.28 -14.98
CA GLU A 215 -4.21 17.62 -14.74
C GLU A 215 -2.67 17.65 -14.86
N GLY A 216 -2.02 16.47 -15.03
CA GLY A 216 -0.56 16.38 -15.05
C GLY A 216 0.03 16.67 -13.67
N ILE A 217 1.17 17.36 -13.61
CA ILE A 217 1.81 17.78 -12.36
C ILE A 217 1.31 19.14 -11.88
N SER A 218 1.29 19.32 -10.56
CA SER A 218 0.96 20.60 -9.96
C SER A 218 2.07 21.65 -10.18
N PRO A 219 1.74 22.95 -10.07
CA PRO A 219 2.78 24.02 -10.15
C PRO A 219 3.89 23.86 -9.10
N ALA A 220 3.56 23.31 -7.93
CA ALA A 220 4.54 23.04 -6.89
C ALA A 220 5.50 21.91 -7.30
N ALA A 221 4.98 20.85 -7.95
CA ALA A 221 5.79 19.78 -8.48
C ALA A 221 6.70 20.24 -9.62
N ALA A 222 6.21 21.12 -10.50
CA ALA A 222 6.98 21.66 -11.60
C ALA A 222 8.27 22.37 -11.13
N ASN A 223 8.25 22.99 -9.96
CA ASN A 223 9.45 23.64 -9.38
C ASN A 223 10.56 22.64 -8.97
N LEU A 224 10.25 21.37 -8.86
CA LEU A 224 11.22 20.32 -8.52
C LEU A 224 11.87 19.71 -9.76
N VAL A 225 11.28 19.89 -10.94
CA VAL A 225 11.74 19.28 -12.19
C VAL A 225 13.08 19.89 -12.61
N THR A 226 14.05 19.04 -12.90
CA THR A 226 15.38 19.43 -13.39
C THR A 226 15.62 19.02 -14.84
N ARG A 227 14.80 18.12 -15.35
CA ARG A 227 14.90 17.55 -16.71
C ARG A 227 13.52 17.22 -17.28
#